data_d829308b454def43e1348a1764633834
#
_entry.id   d829308b454def43e1348a1764633834
#
_cell.length_a   1.000
_cell.length_b   1.000
_cell.length_c   1.000
_cell.angle_alpha   90.00
_cell.angle_beta   90.00
_cell.angle_gamma   90.00
#
_symmetry.space_group_name_H-M   'P 1'
#
loop_
_entity.id
_entity.type
_entity.pdbx_description
1 polymer ?
#
loop_
_entity_poly.entity_id
_entity_poly.type
_entity_poly.pdbx_seq_one_letter_code
_entity_poly.pdbx_strand_id
1 'polypeptide(L)'
;LSRPLGGAYSDVLHRGIPAMISGMSLSIAAVEEDTCWVSEVENYPNSLYNKSIALTKLQLQLHTLAGADALTLNLYDYLATPLPLQEEYARAVREADSSVQTLAQLRSGKHMRGVGLPWRKDAAEHRRNLSRTLGGAMPKRPLDDILPLLGIPVQFTPAETNVLLGDDVLCYTRHELEEFLLGGLVLDNIAAEYLYDMGFGPFLGCTPVDRVEEPCVEEITCREFGGEWTG
;
A
#
# COMPACT_ATOMS: atom_id res chain seq x y z
N LEU A 1 -8.17 6.16 15.49
CA LEU A 1 -7.81 4.74 15.55
C LEU A 1 -7.94 4.15 14.16
N SER A 2 -6.86 3.59 13.64
CA SER A 2 -6.90 2.85 12.38
C SER A 2 -6.78 1.37 12.63
N ARG A 3 -7.66 0.60 11.99
CA ARG A 3 -7.49 -0.84 11.83
C ARG A 3 -6.82 -1.09 10.49
N PRO A 4 -5.64 -1.71 10.46
CA PRO A 4 -5.03 -2.06 9.19
C PRO A 4 -5.93 -3.02 8.41
N LEU A 5 -6.05 -2.80 7.12
CA LEU A 5 -6.82 -3.66 6.24
C LEU A 5 -6.24 -5.08 6.24
N GLY A 6 -7.07 -6.01 6.59
CA GLY A 6 -7.03 -7.45 6.64
C GLY A 6 -5.74 -8.21 6.40
N GLY A 7 -5.49 -9.21 7.21
CA GLY A 7 -4.51 -10.25 7.00
C GLY A 7 -3.34 -10.29 7.98
N ALA A 8 -3.14 -9.26 8.79
CA ALA A 8 -2.10 -9.29 9.83
C ALA A 8 -2.60 -9.80 11.19
N TYR A 9 -3.76 -10.41 11.20
CA TYR A 9 -4.39 -10.95 12.41
C TYR A 9 -3.90 -12.35 12.79
N SER A 10 -3.32 -13.07 11.84
CA SER A 10 -2.83 -14.43 12.02
C SER A 10 -1.65 -14.71 11.08
N ASP A 11 -0.94 -15.81 11.32
CA ASP A 11 0.19 -16.25 10.48
C ASP A 11 -0.23 -16.88 9.15
N VAL A 12 -1.52 -16.96 8.85
CA VAL A 12 -2.04 -17.72 7.70
C VAL A 12 -1.82 -17.05 6.36
N LEU A 13 -1.62 -15.73 6.32
CA LEU A 13 -1.57 -14.98 5.06
C LEU A 13 -0.25 -14.23 4.87
N HIS A 14 0.60 -14.75 4.02
CA HIS A 14 1.87 -14.13 3.63
C HIS A 14 1.69 -12.74 2.99
N ARG A 15 0.56 -12.49 2.32
CA ARG A 15 0.23 -11.20 1.69
C ARG A 15 -0.28 -10.14 2.67
N GLY A 16 -0.61 -10.52 3.89
CA GLY A 16 -1.19 -9.61 4.86
C GLY A 16 -0.26 -8.48 5.30
N ILE A 17 1.04 -8.72 5.41
CA ILE A 17 2.00 -7.71 5.85
C ILE A 17 2.15 -6.56 4.83
N PRO A 18 2.43 -6.80 3.54
CA PRO A 18 2.50 -5.73 2.55
C PRO A 18 1.19 -4.94 2.43
N ALA A 19 0.06 -5.61 2.38
CA ALA A 19 -1.26 -4.97 2.33
C ALA A 19 -1.54 -4.11 3.58
N MET A 20 -1.12 -4.57 4.76
CA MET A 20 -1.22 -3.83 6.00
C MET A 20 -0.38 -2.55 5.94
N ILE A 21 0.88 -2.63 5.53
CA ILE A 21 1.79 -1.48 5.43
C ILE A 21 1.25 -0.48 4.40
N SER A 22 0.84 -0.92 3.22
CA SER A 22 0.26 -0.08 2.19
C SER A 22 -1.03 0.59 2.66
N GLY A 23 -1.93 -0.16 3.30
CA GLY A 23 -3.16 0.38 3.87
C GLY A 23 -2.91 1.45 4.94
N MET A 24 -1.92 1.23 5.81
CA MET A 24 -1.52 2.22 6.81
C MET A 24 -0.93 3.47 6.15
N SER A 25 -0.01 3.31 5.21
CA SER A 25 0.63 4.43 4.52
C SER A 25 -0.40 5.27 3.74
N LEU A 26 -1.36 4.62 3.08
CA LEU A 26 -2.47 5.30 2.43
C LEU A 26 -3.34 6.07 3.43
N SER A 27 -3.69 5.44 4.55
CA SER A 27 -4.51 6.07 5.57
C SER A 27 -3.82 7.28 6.18
N ILE A 28 -2.51 7.22 6.40
CA ILE A 28 -1.71 8.35 6.87
C ILE A 28 -1.69 9.48 5.84
N ALA A 29 -1.50 9.15 4.55
CA ALA A 29 -1.56 10.14 3.48
C ALA A 29 -2.94 10.79 3.31
N ALA A 30 -4.00 10.13 3.77
CA ALA A 30 -5.38 10.60 3.67
C ALA A 30 -5.81 11.55 4.80
N VAL A 31 -5.09 11.59 5.93
CA VAL A 31 -5.41 12.46 7.07
C VAL A 31 -4.61 13.76 7.03
N GLU A 32 -5.01 14.71 7.86
CA GLU A 32 -4.30 15.98 8.02
C GLU A 32 -2.97 15.78 8.75
N GLU A 33 -1.98 16.62 8.45
CA GLU A 33 -0.61 16.50 8.98
C GLU A 33 -0.54 16.50 10.51
N ASP A 34 -1.43 17.26 11.18
CA ASP A 34 -1.48 17.35 12.64
C ASP A 34 -2.26 16.21 13.32
N THR A 35 -2.66 15.19 12.57
CA THR A 35 -3.43 14.07 13.10
C THR A 35 -2.52 13.07 13.79
N CYS A 36 -2.79 12.80 15.08
CA CYS A 36 -2.15 11.70 15.80
C CYS A 36 -2.68 10.36 15.26
N TRP A 37 -1.80 9.59 14.66
CA TRP A 37 -2.13 8.31 14.06
C TRP A 37 -1.94 7.17 15.06
N VAL A 38 -3.04 6.56 15.49
CA VAL A 38 -3.02 5.41 16.39
C VAL A 38 -3.40 4.15 15.62
N SER A 39 -2.51 3.17 15.59
CA SER A 39 -2.73 1.90 14.92
C SER A 39 -3.07 0.79 15.90
N GLU A 40 -3.97 -0.12 15.51
CA GLU A 40 -4.35 -1.27 16.31
C GLU A 40 -3.56 -2.52 15.90
N VAL A 41 -2.98 -3.20 16.90
CA VAL A 41 -2.38 -4.52 16.77
C VAL A 41 -3.31 -5.53 17.46
N GLU A 42 -3.95 -6.38 16.67
CA GLU A 42 -5.00 -7.28 17.12
C GLU A 42 -4.71 -8.73 16.76
N ASN A 43 -5.18 -9.65 17.59
CA ASN A 43 -5.12 -11.11 17.38
C ASN A 43 -6.52 -11.67 17.08
N TYR A 44 -7.14 -11.24 15.98
CA TYR A 44 -8.43 -11.79 15.58
C TYR A 44 -8.28 -13.26 15.08
N PRO A 45 -9.18 -14.17 15.43
CA PRO A 45 -10.47 -14.02 16.11
C PRO A 45 -10.40 -14.04 17.66
N ASN A 46 -9.32 -13.57 18.25
CA ASN A 46 -9.14 -13.43 19.70
C ASN A 46 -9.23 -14.80 20.43
N SER A 47 -8.56 -15.77 19.85
CA SER A 47 -8.39 -17.11 20.39
C SER A 47 -6.90 -17.42 20.63
N LEU A 48 -6.61 -18.41 21.47
CA LEU A 48 -5.24 -18.86 21.73
C LEU A 48 -4.59 -19.36 20.42
N TYR A 49 -3.28 -19.16 20.32
CA TYR A 49 -2.45 -19.65 19.22
C TYR A 49 -2.83 -19.12 17.83
N ASN A 50 -3.57 -18.05 17.77
CA ASN A 50 -3.98 -17.46 16.49
C ASN A 50 -2.84 -16.76 15.76
N LYS A 51 -1.92 -16.16 16.51
CA LYS A 51 -0.77 -15.41 15.97
C LYS A 51 0.47 -15.68 16.80
N SER A 52 1.60 -15.92 16.13
CA SER A 52 2.87 -16.14 16.79
C SER A 52 3.41 -14.90 17.50
N ILE A 53 4.24 -15.12 18.50
CA ILE A 53 4.99 -14.07 19.18
C ILE A 53 5.90 -13.33 18.19
N ALA A 54 6.51 -14.06 17.26
CA ALA A 54 7.38 -13.48 16.23
C ALA A 54 6.62 -12.49 15.33
N LEU A 55 5.44 -12.88 14.84
CA LEU A 55 4.60 -11.99 14.03
C LEU A 55 4.07 -10.81 14.85
N THR A 56 3.72 -11.02 16.11
CA THR A 56 3.30 -9.93 17.00
C THR A 56 4.40 -8.88 17.14
N LYS A 57 5.65 -9.30 17.43
CA LYS A 57 6.80 -8.37 17.50
C LYS A 57 7.04 -7.65 16.17
N LEU A 58 7.05 -8.40 15.07
CA LEU A 58 7.23 -7.84 13.73
C LEU A 58 6.14 -6.80 13.43
N GLN A 59 4.90 -7.07 13.78
CA GLN A 59 3.79 -6.15 13.57
C GLN A 59 3.94 -4.86 14.37
N LEU A 60 4.35 -4.92 15.64
CA LEU A 60 4.66 -3.73 16.45
C LEU A 60 5.74 -2.86 15.77
N GLN A 61 6.80 -3.49 15.28
CA GLN A 61 7.89 -2.81 14.59
C GLN A 61 7.44 -2.18 13.27
N LEU A 62 6.70 -2.92 12.46
CA LEU A 62 6.23 -2.46 11.15
C LEU A 62 5.20 -1.34 11.25
N HIS A 63 4.27 -1.39 12.22
CA HIS A 63 3.32 -0.30 12.44
C HIS A 63 4.04 0.99 12.83
N THR A 64 5.03 0.89 13.73
CA THR A 64 5.88 2.02 14.10
C THR A 64 6.63 2.57 12.89
N LEU A 65 7.24 1.70 12.09
CA LEU A 65 8.01 2.09 10.90
C LEU A 65 7.11 2.72 9.83
N ALA A 66 5.89 2.20 9.64
CA ALA A 66 4.92 2.71 8.68
C ALA A 66 4.34 4.08 9.06
N GLY A 67 4.48 4.52 10.30
CA GLY A 67 4.10 5.87 10.66
C GLY A 67 3.18 6.01 11.88
N ALA A 68 2.84 4.94 12.57
CA ALA A 68 2.02 5.05 13.77
C ALA A 68 2.72 5.86 14.87
N ASP A 69 2.01 6.82 15.44
CA ASP A 69 2.46 7.62 16.59
C ASP A 69 2.23 6.90 17.91
N ALA A 70 1.21 6.04 17.94
CA ALA A 70 0.90 5.17 19.07
C ALA A 70 0.29 3.85 18.59
N LEU A 71 0.34 2.83 19.46
CA LEU A 71 -0.23 1.51 19.20
C LEU A 71 -1.26 1.18 20.28
N THR A 72 -2.43 0.72 19.85
CA THR A 72 -3.40 0.04 20.73
C THR A 72 -3.21 -1.46 20.55
N LEU A 73 -3.28 -2.19 21.66
CA LEU A 73 -2.98 -3.61 21.71
C LEU A 73 -4.22 -4.40 22.14
N ASN A 74 -4.67 -5.31 21.29
CA ASN A 74 -5.75 -6.25 21.56
C ASN A 74 -5.23 -7.68 21.32
N LEU A 75 -4.37 -8.14 22.23
CA LEU A 75 -3.57 -9.35 22.06
C LEU A 75 -4.12 -10.57 22.80
N TYR A 76 -4.87 -10.35 23.87
CA TYR A 76 -5.41 -11.45 24.69
C TYR A 76 -6.69 -12.02 24.08
N ASP A 77 -6.96 -13.29 24.40
CA ASP A 77 -8.18 -13.93 23.94
C ASP A 77 -9.43 -13.41 24.66
N TYR A 78 -10.59 -13.67 24.07
CA TYR A 78 -11.91 -13.36 24.65
C TYR A 78 -12.58 -14.59 25.28
N LEU A 79 -11.83 -15.67 25.50
CA LEU A 79 -12.32 -16.94 26.03
C LEU A 79 -12.16 -17.05 27.56
N ALA A 80 -11.86 -15.92 28.21
CA ALA A 80 -11.59 -15.84 29.66
C ALA A 80 -10.41 -16.71 30.11
N THR A 81 -9.43 -16.97 29.24
CA THR A 81 -8.20 -17.66 29.60
C THR A 81 -7.44 -16.83 30.63
N PRO A 82 -7.01 -17.42 31.75
CA PRO A 82 -6.24 -16.72 32.78
C PRO A 82 -4.99 -16.03 32.22
N LEU A 83 -4.74 -14.79 32.61
CA LEU A 83 -3.57 -14.02 32.12
C LEU A 83 -2.23 -14.73 32.27
N PRO A 84 -1.94 -15.51 33.36
CA PRO A 84 -0.69 -16.25 33.42
C PRO A 84 -0.47 -17.28 32.30
N LEU A 85 -1.54 -17.75 31.65
CA LEU A 85 -1.44 -18.65 30.48
C LEU A 85 -1.21 -17.90 29.17
N GLN A 86 -1.28 -16.58 29.19
CA GLN A 86 -1.06 -15.68 28.04
C GLN A 86 0.13 -14.74 28.25
N GLU A 87 1.00 -15.01 29.20
CA GLU A 87 2.14 -14.15 29.56
C GLU A 87 3.11 -13.93 28.39
N GLU A 88 3.11 -14.82 27.41
CA GLU A 88 3.95 -14.71 26.21
C GLU A 88 3.68 -13.44 25.40
N TYR A 89 2.44 -12.95 25.32
CA TYR A 89 2.13 -11.70 24.65
C TYR A 89 2.67 -10.48 25.40
N ALA A 90 2.54 -10.47 26.73
CA ALA A 90 3.16 -9.42 27.55
C ALA A 90 4.69 -9.42 27.42
N ARG A 91 5.29 -10.61 27.33
CA ARG A 91 6.72 -10.77 27.07
C ARG A 91 7.08 -10.25 25.67
N ALA A 92 6.30 -10.58 24.64
CA ALA A 92 6.54 -10.09 23.27
C ALA A 92 6.58 -8.57 23.21
N VAL A 93 5.64 -7.89 23.88
CA VAL A 93 5.60 -6.43 23.94
C VAL A 93 6.85 -5.88 24.65
N ARG A 94 7.21 -6.43 25.81
CA ARG A 94 8.43 -6.00 26.54
C ARG A 94 9.71 -6.20 25.73
N GLU A 95 9.84 -7.34 25.02
CA GLU A 95 11.01 -7.63 24.21
C GLU A 95 11.07 -6.78 22.94
N ALA A 96 9.93 -6.37 22.40
CA ALA A 96 9.87 -5.48 21.22
C ALA A 96 10.15 -4.00 21.58
N ASP A 97 9.96 -3.59 22.82
CA ASP A 97 9.95 -2.19 23.25
C ASP A 97 11.19 -1.42 22.78
N SER A 98 12.40 -1.93 23.05
CA SER A 98 13.64 -1.21 22.66
C SER A 98 13.77 -1.05 21.14
N SER A 99 13.37 -2.03 20.37
CA SER A 99 13.40 -1.96 18.91
C SER A 99 12.34 -1.00 18.37
N VAL A 100 11.14 -1.01 18.94
CA VAL A 100 10.05 -0.07 18.60
C VAL A 100 10.49 1.37 18.89
N GLN A 101 11.07 1.64 20.05
CA GLN A 101 11.60 2.96 20.39
C GLN A 101 12.72 3.40 19.43
N THR A 102 13.65 2.51 19.10
CA THR A 102 14.71 2.80 18.13
C THR A 102 14.13 3.14 16.76
N LEU A 103 13.16 2.36 16.27
CA LEU A 103 12.50 2.62 14.99
C LEU A 103 11.71 3.93 15.00
N ALA A 104 11.04 4.26 16.09
CA ALA A 104 10.34 5.53 16.24
C ALA A 104 11.31 6.72 16.16
N GLN A 105 12.48 6.63 16.81
CA GLN A 105 13.52 7.65 16.73
C GLN A 105 14.12 7.77 15.32
N LEU A 106 14.42 6.64 14.67
CA LEU A 106 14.96 6.62 13.31
C LEU A 106 13.99 7.19 12.27
N ARG A 107 12.70 6.98 12.48
CA ARG A 107 11.62 7.47 11.62
C ARG A 107 11.35 8.95 11.81
N SER A 108 11.62 9.51 12.98
CA SER A 108 11.30 10.91 13.31
C SER A 108 11.82 11.87 12.25
N GLY A 109 10.93 12.71 11.70
CA GLY A 109 11.24 13.67 10.64
C GLY A 109 11.55 13.04 9.27
N LYS A 110 11.26 11.74 9.08
CA LYS A 110 11.48 11.04 7.82
C LYS A 110 10.17 10.46 7.28
N HIS A 111 10.08 10.43 5.97
CA HIS A 111 8.97 9.81 5.25
C HIS A 111 9.47 8.62 4.45
N MET A 112 8.65 7.58 4.33
CA MET A 112 8.94 6.49 3.40
C MET A 112 8.96 7.05 1.98
N ARG A 113 9.96 6.66 1.20
CA ARG A 113 10.07 7.00 -0.22
C ARG A 113 9.97 5.73 -1.05
N GLY A 114 9.35 5.85 -2.20
CA GLY A 114 9.18 4.74 -3.12
C GLY A 114 8.54 5.20 -4.43
N VAL A 115 8.02 4.25 -5.16
CA VAL A 115 7.18 4.53 -6.34
C VAL A 115 5.92 5.25 -5.88
N GLY A 116 5.59 6.36 -6.53
CA GLY A 116 4.40 7.14 -6.24
C GLY A 116 3.15 6.42 -6.76
N LEU A 117 2.21 6.20 -5.85
CA LEU A 117 0.83 5.82 -6.16
C LEU A 117 -0.06 6.99 -5.71
N PRO A 118 0.02 8.16 -6.37
CA PRO A 118 -0.59 9.38 -5.86
C PRO A 118 -2.06 9.18 -5.56
N TRP A 119 -2.49 9.67 -4.42
CA TRP A 119 -3.88 9.58 -3.98
C TRP A 119 -4.47 10.97 -3.74
N ARG A 120 -5.76 11.13 -4.05
CA ARG A 120 -6.51 12.38 -3.82
C ARG A 120 -7.78 12.12 -3.03
N LYS A 121 -8.11 13.02 -2.12
CA LYS A 121 -9.35 12.96 -1.31
C LYS A 121 -10.60 13.03 -2.18
N ASP A 122 -10.53 13.80 -3.27
CA ASP A 122 -11.62 14.05 -4.22
C ASP A 122 -11.65 13.08 -5.41
N ALA A 123 -10.79 12.05 -5.41
CA ALA A 123 -10.69 11.10 -6.52
C ALA A 123 -12.03 10.47 -6.92
N ALA A 124 -12.92 10.26 -5.95
CA ALA A 124 -14.25 9.72 -6.20
C ALA A 124 -15.13 10.61 -7.10
N GLU A 125 -14.90 11.91 -7.10
CA GLU A 125 -15.67 12.87 -7.89
C GLU A 125 -15.25 12.89 -9.36
N HIS A 126 -14.05 12.44 -9.66
CA HIS A 126 -13.43 12.48 -10.99
C HIS A 126 -13.48 11.15 -11.74
N ARG A 127 -13.62 10.05 -11.04
CA ARG A 127 -13.62 8.70 -11.63
C ARG A 127 -14.93 8.38 -12.33
N ARG A 128 -14.85 7.73 -13.49
CA ARG A 128 -16.02 7.30 -14.26
C ARG A 128 -16.60 5.96 -13.82
N ASN A 129 -15.78 5.09 -13.21
CA ASN A 129 -16.13 3.70 -12.91
C ASN A 129 -16.36 3.40 -11.42
N LEU A 130 -16.90 4.33 -10.67
CA LEU A 130 -17.27 4.15 -9.25
C LEU A 130 -18.33 3.06 -8.98
N SER A 131 -19.00 2.58 -10.02
CA SER A 131 -20.25 1.81 -9.90
C SER A 131 -20.10 0.38 -9.39
N ARG A 132 -18.90 -0.12 -9.14
CA ARG A 132 -18.69 -1.53 -8.78
C ARG A 132 -18.18 -1.80 -7.37
N THR A 133 -17.95 -0.79 -6.57
CA THR A 133 -17.58 -0.97 -5.17
C THR A 133 -18.75 -0.57 -4.26
N LEU A 134 -19.59 -1.55 -3.94
CA LEU A 134 -20.55 -1.44 -2.86
C LEU A 134 -19.83 -1.08 -1.56
N GLY A 135 -20.18 0.05 -0.95
CA GLY A 135 -19.73 0.41 0.39
C GLY A 135 -18.68 1.50 0.52
N GLY A 136 -18.37 2.27 -0.55
CA GLY A 136 -17.44 3.41 -0.44
C GLY A 136 -15.98 3.04 -0.12
N ALA A 137 -15.65 1.76 -0.18
CA ALA A 137 -14.27 1.30 -0.08
C ALA A 137 -13.51 1.76 -1.33
N MET A 138 -12.36 2.36 -1.13
CA MET A 138 -11.44 2.66 -2.22
C MET A 138 -11.21 1.38 -3.05
N PRO A 139 -11.28 1.46 -4.39
CA PRO A 139 -10.94 0.31 -5.21
C PRO A 139 -9.53 -0.15 -4.83
N LYS A 140 -9.36 -1.43 -4.53
CA LYS A 140 -8.02 -1.99 -4.32
C LYS A 140 -7.21 -1.70 -5.57
N ARG A 141 -6.16 -0.95 -5.41
CA ARG A 141 -5.19 -0.75 -6.48
C ARG A 141 -4.32 -2.01 -6.52
N PRO A 142 -4.29 -2.75 -7.61
CA PRO A 142 -3.53 -4.02 -7.66
C PRO A 142 -2.08 -3.86 -7.26
N LEU A 143 -1.47 -2.72 -7.57
CA LEU A 143 -0.06 -2.46 -7.30
C LEU A 143 0.24 -2.08 -5.85
N ASP A 144 -0.75 -1.66 -5.06
CA ASP A 144 -0.58 -1.35 -3.63
C ASP A 144 -0.07 -2.58 -2.85
N ASP A 145 -0.48 -3.77 -3.29
CA ASP A 145 -0.09 -5.04 -2.68
C ASP A 145 1.09 -5.71 -3.41
N ILE A 146 1.14 -5.59 -4.73
CA ILE A 146 2.12 -6.31 -5.56
C ILE A 146 3.51 -5.71 -5.45
N LEU A 147 3.65 -4.38 -5.56
CA LEU A 147 4.96 -3.74 -5.51
C LEU A 147 5.70 -3.99 -4.19
N PRO A 148 5.06 -3.85 -3.01
CA PRO A 148 5.69 -4.20 -1.73
C PRO A 148 6.07 -5.69 -1.62
N LEU A 149 5.28 -6.61 -2.22
CA LEU A 149 5.64 -8.04 -2.26
C LEU A 149 6.93 -8.30 -3.05
N LEU A 150 7.19 -7.48 -4.05
CA LEU A 150 8.43 -7.52 -4.86
C LEU A 150 9.59 -6.76 -4.20
N GLY A 151 9.39 -6.22 -2.99
CA GLY A 151 10.40 -5.43 -2.30
C GLY A 151 10.52 -3.99 -2.84
N ILE A 152 9.57 -3.53 -3.64
CA ILE A 152 9.51 -2.18 -4.18
C ILE A 152 8.67 -1.32 -3.24
N PRO A 153 9.27 -0.35 -2.53
CA PRO A 153 8.52 0.52 -1.64
C PRO A 153 7.58 1.44 -2.42
N VAL A 154 6.43 1.74 -1.83
CA VAL A 154 5.43 2.66 -2.40
C VAL A 154 5.17 3.83 -1.46
N GLN A 155 4.77 4.97 -2.05
CA GLN A 155 4.24 6.13 -1.32
C GLN A 155 2.96 6.63 -2.00
N PHE A 156 2.03 7.20 -1.21
CA PHE A 156 0.74 7.67 -1.73
C PHE A 156 0.72 9.18 -2.04
N THR A 157 1.90 9.74 -2.16
CA THR A 157 2.14 11.11 -2.64
C THR A 157 2.92 11.05 -3.96
N PRO A 158 2.95 12.12 -4.75
CA PRO A 158 3.80 12.20 -5.93
C PRO A 158 5.26 11.86 -5.63
N ALA A 159 5.92 11.19 -6.56
CA ALA A 159 7.31 10.76 -6.50
C ALA A 159 8.03 11.05 -7.83
N GLU A 160 9.32 10.72 -7.91
CA GLU A 160 10.07 10.81 -9.17
C GLU A 160 9.51 9.86 -10.23
N THR A 161 9.09 8.66 -9.82
CA THR A 161 8.36 7.72 -10.66
C THR A 161 6.98 7.49 -10.08
N ASN A 162 5.95 7.74 -10.88
CA ASN A 162 4.55 7.61 -10.50
C ASN A 162 3.86 6.50 -11.29
N VAL A 163 2.81 5.93 -10.72
CA VAL A 163 1.94 4.97 -11.39
C VAL A 163 0.52 5.49 -11.37
N LEU A 164 -0.08 5.60 -12.54
CA LEU A 164 -1.49 5.94 -12.71
C LEU A 164 -2.16 4.83 -13.53
N LEU A 165 -3.21 4.23 -12.97
CA LEU A 165 -3.91 3.12 -13.59
C LEU A 165 -5.37 3.48 -13.88
N GLY A 166 -5.86 3.02 -15.01
CA GLY A 166 -7.25 3.18 -15.39
C GLY A 166 -7.66 4.66 -15.42
N ASP A 167 -8.74 4.98 -14.74
CA ASP A 167 -9.29 6.32 -14.63
C ASP A 167 -8.66 7.20 -13.55
N ASP A 168 -7.55 6.75 -12.92
CA ASP A 168 -6.79 7.57 -11.97
C ASP A 168 -6.30 8.87 -12.62
N VAL A 169 -5.95 8.81 -13.91
CA VAL A 169 -5.49 9.98 -14.67
C VAL A 169 -6.52 11.12 -14.72
N LEU A 170 -7.80 10.80 -14.62
CA LEU A 170 -8.89 11.78 -14.61
C LEU A 170 -8.96 12.59 -13.31
N CYS A 171 -8.27 12.13 -12.27
CA CYS A 171 -8.24 12.81 -10.97
C CYS A 171 -7.26 13.99 -10.94
N TYR A 172 -6.44 14.19 -12.00
CA TYR A 172 -5.37 15.16 -12.01
C TYR A 172 -5.62 16.25 -13.05
N THR A 173 -5.17 17.45 -12.73
CA THR A 173 -5.17 18.57 -13.67
C THR A 173 -4.14 18.32 -14.77
N ARG A 174 -4.31 19.04 -15.90
CA ARG A 174 -3.35 18.97 -17.01
C ARG A 174 -1.92 19.28 -16.55
N HIS A 175 -1.75 20.25 -15.68
CA HIS A 175 -0.44 20.64 -15.16
C HIS A 175 0.20 19.54 -14.31
N GLU A 176 -0.54 18.92 -13.41
CA GLU A 176 -0.05 17.78 -12.61
C GLU A 176 0.35 16.58 -13.49
N LEU A 177 -0.42 16.31 -14.55
CA LEU A 177 -0.08 15.25 -15.50
C LEU A 177 1.19 15.58 -16.30
N GLU A 178 1.40 16.84 -16.68
CA GLU A 178 2.63 17.30 -17.32
C GLU A 178 3.85 17.10 -16.38
N GLU A 179 3.70 17.39 -15.10
CA GLU A 179 4.75 17.15 -14.09
C GLU A 179 5.06 15.65 -13.95
N PHE A 180 4.05 14.78 -13.93
CA PHE A 180 4.26 13.34 -13.89
C PHE A 180 4.95 12.80 -15.14
N LEU A 181 4.65 13.35 -16.31
CA LEU A 181 5.28 12.99 -17.58
C LEU A 181 6.74 13.45 -17.68
N LEU A 182 7.11 14.52 -16.98
CA LEU A 182 8.52 14.97 -16.90
C LEU A 182 9.39 14.06 -16.03
N GLY A 183 8.79 13.34 -15.09
CA GLY A 183 9.42 12.30 -14.30
C GLY A 183 9.27 10.92 -14.96
N GLY A 184 9.19 9.88 -14.14
CA GLY A 184 8.82 8.54 -14.57
C GLY A 184 7.31 8.32 -14.41
N LEU A 185 6.64 7.87 -15.45
CA LEU A 185 5.20 7.55 -15.38
C LEU A 185 4.94 6.14 -15.94
N VAL A 186 4.40 5.27 -15.08
CA VAL A 186 3.95 3.94 -15.42
C VAL A 186 2.43 3.97 -15.58
N LEU A 187 1.95 3.45 -16.67
CA LEU A 187 0.54 3.46 -17.08
C LEU A 187 0.09 2.05 -17.44
N ASP A 188 -1.17 1.75 -17.19
CA ASP A 188 -1.84 0.68 -17.90
C ASP A 188 -2.42 1.19 -19.25
N ASN A 189 -2.94 0.28 -20.06
CA ASN A 189 -3.53 0.60 -21.36
C ASN A 189 -4.70 1.59 -21.25
N ILE A 190 -5.52 1.50 -20.20
CA ILE A 190 -6.69 2.36 -20.00
C ILE A 190 -6.25 3.79 -19.66
N ALA A 191 -5.28 3.92 -18.76
CA ALA A 191 -4.71 5.23 -18.40
C ALA A 191 -4.02 5.88 -19.61
N ALA A 192 -3.30 5.11 -20.42
CA ALA A 192 -2.66 5.58 -21.63
C ALA A 192 -3.68 6.07 -22.68
N GLU A 193 -4.79 5.35 -22.84
CA GLU A 193 -5.90 5.74 -23.72
C GLU A 193 -6.52 7.08 -23.29
N TYR A 194 -6.82 7.24 -21.99
CA TYR A 194 -7.32 8.53 -21.48
C TYR A 194 -6.33 9.68 -21.71
N LEU A 195 -5.05 9.47 -21.43
CA LEU A 195 -4.02 10.49 -21.66
C LEU A 195 -3.91 10.85 -23.16
N TYR A 196 -4.02 9.86 -24.04
CA TYR A 196 -4.02 10.12 -25.48
C TYR A 196 -5.20 11.00 -25.89
N ASP A 197 -6.42 10.69 -25.42
CA ASP A 197 -7.63 11.47 -25.67
C ASP A 197 -7.56 12.89 -25.08
N MET A 198 -6.83 13.07 -23.99
CA MET A 198 -6.55 14.39 -23.39
C MET A 198 -5.48 15.18 -24.13
N GLY A 199 -4.92 14.64 -25.22
CA GLY A 199 -3.93 15.31 -26.07
C GLY A 199 -2.47 15.10 -25.64
N PHE A 200 -2.17 14.15 -24.78
CA PHE A 200 -0.81 13.78 -24.35
C PHE A 200 -0.14 12.75 -25.26
N GLY A 201 -0.80 12.32 -26.34
CA GLY A 201 -0.27 11.30 -27.26
C GLY A 201 1.20 11.49 -27.68
N PRO A 202 1.66 12.70 -28.03
CA PRO A 202 3.06 12.93 -28.40
C PRO A 202 4.09 12.59 -27.29
N PHE A 203 3.66 12.58 -26.02
CA PHE A 203 4.54 12.31 -24.87
C PHE A 203 4.55 10.83 -24.47
N LEU A 204 3.58 10.04 -24.93
CA LEU A 204 3.44 8.64 -24.53
C LEU A 204 4.39 7.69 -25.28
N GLY A 205 4.93 8.13 -26.42
CA GLY A 205 5.77 7.30 -27.28
C GLY A 205 5.05 6.09 -27.90
N CYS A 206 3.73 6.01 -27.76
CA CYS A 206 2.89 4.98 -28.33
C CYS A 206 1.59 5.57 -28.86
N THR A 207 0.96 4.89 -29.81
CA THR A 207 -0.39 5.19 -30.28
C THR A 207 -1.33 4.10 -29.76
N PRO A 208 -2.57 4.44 -29.35
CA PRO A 208 -3.55 3.44 -29.03
C PRO A 208 -3.76 2.48 -30.21
N VAL A 209 -3.79 1.21 -29.90
CA VAL A 209 -4.08 0.12 -30.84
C VAL A 209 -5.39 -0.55 -30.43
N ASP A 210 -5.99 -1.26 -31.37
CA ASP A 210 -7.21 -2.01 -31.09
C ASP A 210 -7.00 -3.00 -29.93
N ARG A 211 -8.06 -3.18 -29.14
CA ARG A 211 -8.05 -4.08 -28.00
C ARG A 211 -7.88 -5.52 -28.47
N VAL A 212 -6.88 -6.21 -27.97
CA VAL A 212 -6.70 -7.64 -28.17
C VAL A 212 -7.62 -8.36 -27.17
N GLU A 213 -8.60 -9.11 -27.68
CA GLU A 213 -9.57 -9.83 -26.83
C GLU A 213 -9.06 -11.21 -26.38
N GLU A 214 -8.03 -11.75 -27.05
CA GLU A 214 -7.43 -13.04 -26.70
C GLU A 214 -6.15 -12.87 -25.88
N PRO A 215 -5.87 -13.78 -24.94
CA PRO A 215 -4.63 -13.75 -24.20
C PRO A 215 -3.45 -13.91 -25.20
N CYS A 216 -2.57 -12.93 -25.22
CA CYS A 216 -1.35 -12.97 -26.01
C CYS A 216 -0.13 -13.18 -25.09
N VAL A 217 0.87 -13.83 -25.61
CA VAL A 217 2.19 -13.94 -24.97
C VAL A 217 3.01 -12.72 -25.41
N GLU A 218 3.41 -11.90 -24.45
CA GLU A 218 4.37 -10.82 -24.70
C GLU A 218 5.79 -11.37 -24.62
N GLU A 219 6.56 -11.17 -25.68
CA GLU A 219 8.00 -11.39 -25.67
C GLU A 219 8.69 -10.04 -25.48
N ILE A 220 9.29 -9.84 -24.30
CA ILE A 220 10.07 -8.62 -24.01
C ILE A 220 11.52 -8.90 -24.36
N THR A 221 11.99 -8.37 -25.50
CA THR A 221 13.40 -8.38 -25.86
C THR A 221 14.06 -7.07 -25.41
N CYS A 222 14.75 -7.08 -24.27
CA CYS A 222 15.54 -5.95 -23.82
C CYS A 222 17.02 -6.16 -24.15
N ARG A 223 17.51 -5.49 -25.18
CA ARG A 223 18.91 -5.58 -25.60
C ARG A 223 19.90 -4.90 -24.64
N GLU A 224 19.44 -3.93 -23.87
CA GLU A 224 20.28 -3.16 -22.94
C GLU A 224 20.66 -3.94 -21.68
N PHE A 225 19.86 -4.91 -21.27
CA PHE A 225 20.12 -5.72 -20.07
C PHE A 225 20.64 -7.13 -20.36
N GLY A 226 20.87 -7.47 -21.60
CA GLY A 226 21.58 -8.71 -22.00
C GLY A 226 20.85 -10.02 -21.68
N GLY A 227 19.54 -10.01 -21.52
CA GLY A 227 18.73 -11.19 -21.25
C GLY A 227 17.47 -11.25 -22.11
N GLU A 228 17.16 -12.42 -22.65
CA GLU A 228 15.84 -12.74 -23.19
C GLU A 228 14.98 -13.25 -22.03
N TRP A 229 13.83 -12.61 -21.81
CA TRP A 229 12.83 -13.05 -20.84
C TRP A 229 11.63 -13.57 -21.63
N THR A 230 11.37 -14.86 -21.53
CA THR A 230 10.10 -15.45 -22.00
C THR A 230 9.16 -15.56 -20.83
N GLY A 231 8.03 -14.82 -20.87
CA GLY A 231 6.95 -14.86 -19.89
C GLY A 231 5.95 -15.98 -20.19
#